data_af7087aaae7c3a44bde7e8fa0db4d89f
#
_entry.id   af7087aaae7c3a44bde7e8fa0db4d89f
#
_cell.length_a   1.000
_cell.length_b   1.000
_cell.length_c   1.000
_cell.angle_alpha   90.00
_cell.angle_beta   90.00
_cell.angle_gamma   90.00
#
_symmetry.space_group_name_H-M   'P 1'
#
loop_
_entity.id
_entity.type
_entity.pdbx_description
1 polymer ?
#
loop_
_entity_poly.entity_id
_entity_poly.type
_entity_poly.pdbx_seq_one_letter_code
_entity_poly.pdbx_strand_id
1 'polypeptide(L)'
;VFGAFLALTQMPSGLAAVACASLALLKSGDEVLIPDNAYGPNKALTEGELAAWGITHQYYDPLDVADLAARINERTHLVWLEAAGSITLEFPDLIEQVRLCRARGVTCVLDNTWGAGLAFNPFDLDGQGLGVHVSVHALTKYPSGGGDVLMGSVVTRDAALHLKLKLTHMRMGYGIGVNDVEAVLRSLPSLPLRYAAHDRAARELARWLADREEVAQVLHPALEGSPGHAHWKALCGPTDLAAGLFSIVLHERH
;
A
#
# COMPACT_ATOMS: atom_id res chain seq x y z
N VAL A 1 4.62 -26.42 6.65
CA VAL A 1 5.41 -25.25 7.05
C VAL A 1 4.60 -24.42 8.04
N PHE A 2 4.62 -24.82 9.32
CA PHE A 2 3.95 -24.11 10.40
C PHE A 2 5.03 -23.48 11.28
N GLY A 3 5.18 -22.15 11.26
CA GLY A 3 6.16 -21.50 12.11
C GLY A 3 6.29 -19.99 11.96
N ALA A 4 5.64 -19.36 11.01
CA ALA A 4 5.70 -17.92 10.89
C ALA A 4 4.53 -17.28 11.67
N PHE A 5 4.84 -16.52 12.72
CA PHE A 5 3.88 -15.65 13.39
C PHE A 5 3.35 -14.64 12.36
N LEU A 6 2.03 -14.57 12.24
CA LEU A 6 1.33 -13.58 11.44
C LEU A 6 0.18 -13.04 12.28
N ALA A 7 0.24 -11.76 12.62
CA ALA A 7 -0.76 -11.11 13.42
C ALA A 7 -1.51 -10.06 12.61
N LEU A 8 -2.83 -10.17 12.63
CA LEU A 8 -3.77 -9.25 12.00
C LEU A 8 -4.46 -8.43 13.10
N THR A 9 -4.51 -7.11 12.92
CA THR A 9 -5.37 -6.21 13.70
C THR A 9 -6.33 -5.52 12.72
N GLN A 10 -7.62 -5.70 12.97
CA GLN A 10 -8.68 -5.09 12.15
C GLN A 10 -8.92 -3.64 12.56
N MET A 11 -9.29 -2.79 11.61
CA MET A 11 -9.48 -1.34 11.79
C MET A 11 -10.82 -0.89 11.20
N PRO A 12 -11.44 0.19 11.74
CA PRO A 12 -12.74 0.67 11.26
C PRO A 12 -12.70 1.30 9.86
N SER A 13 -11.51 1.53 9.31
CA SER A 13 -11.30 1.96 7.91
C SER A 13 -9.86 1.75 7.48
N GLY A 14 -9.58 1.86 6.17
CA GLY A 14 -8.20 1.88 5.65
C GLY A 14 -7.40 3.05 6.23
N LEU A 15 -7.99 4.24 6.31
CA LEU A 15 -7.31 5.41 6.92
C LEU A 15 -7.04 5.22 8.40
N ALA A 16 -7.95 4.57 9.15
CA ALA A 16 -7.69 4.23 10.55
C ALA A 16 -6.53 3.23 10.68
N ALA A 17 -6.35 2.32 9.72
CA ALA A 17 -5.20 1.43 9.67
C ALA A 17 -3.88 2.19 9.44
N VAL A 18 -3.88 3.17 8.52
CA VAL A 18 -2.75 4.09 8.29
C VAL A 18 -2.43 4.88 9.56
N ALA A 19 -3.45 5.51 10.16
CA ALA A 19 -3.28 6.29 11.39
C ALA A 19 -2.74 5.43 12.55
N CYS A 20 -3.30 4.22 12.75
CA CYS A 20 -2.83 3.31 13.78
C CYS A 20 -1.37 2.91 13.60
N ALA A 21 -0.96 2.59 12.36
CA ALA A 21 0.44 2.25 12.07
C ALA A 21 1.37 3.43 12.36
N SER A 22 1.03 4.64 11.89
CA SER A 22 1.81 5.85 12.15
C SER A 22 1.93 6.16 13.65
N LEU A 23 0.80 6.14 14.38
CA LEU A 23 0.77 6.42 15.82
C LEU A 23 1.46 5.37 16.68
N ALA A 24 1.46 4.11 16.26
CA ALA A 24 2.13 3.03 16.97
C ALA A 24 3.66 3.07 16.81
N LEU A 25 4.15 3.63 15.69
CA LEU A 25 5.54 3.53 15.27
C LEU A 25 6.32 4.86 15.40
N LEU A 26 5.61 5.99 15.52
CA LEU A 26 6.20 7.32 15.58
C LEU A 26 5.93 7.98 16.94
N LYS A 27 6.80 8.88 17.33
CA LYS A 27 6.67 9.77 18.49
C LYS A 27 7.11 11.18 18.11
N SER A 28 6.81 12.16 18.96
CA SER A 28 7.28 13.54 18.77
C SER A 28 8.81 13.59 18.61
N GLY A 29 9.29 14.32 17.60
CA GLY A 29 10.68 14.44 17.21
C GLY A 29 11.12 13.45 16.10
N ASP A 30 10.34 12.41 15.82
CA ASP A 30 10.60 11.48 14.74
C ASP A 30 10.26 12.10 13.36
N GLU A 31 10.77 11.46 12.31
CA GLU A 31 10.47 11.78 10.92
C GLU A 31 9.88 10.57 10.20
N VAL A 32 8.90 10.83 9.33
CA VAL A 32 8.33 9.85 8.41
C VAL A 32 8.61 10.25 6.97
N LEU A 33 9.00 9.28 6.12
CA LEU A 33 9.12 9.46 4.68
C LEU A 33 7.90 8.86 3.99
N ILE A 34 7.36 9.56 3.00
CA ILE A 34 6.13 9.19 2.28
C ILE A 34 6.39 9.34 0.79
N PRO A 35 5.99 8.38 -0.08
CA PRO A 35 6.12 8.58 -1.52
C PRO A 35 5.20 9.72 -1.96
N ASP A 36 5.65 10.54 -2.90
CA ASP A 36 4.90 11.74 -3.32
C ASP A 36 3.57 11.41 -4.01
N ASN A 37 3.43 10.20 -4.56
CA ASN A 37 2.22 9.67 -5.15
C ASN A 37 1.37 8.81 -4.18
N ALA A 38 1.63 8.88 -2.86
CA ALA A 38 0.88 8.14 -1.85
C ALA A 38 -0.60 8.55 -1.79
N TYR A 39 -1.40 7.67 -1.24
CA TYR A 39 -2.81 7.90 -0.92
C TYR A 39 -3.03 9.26 -0.24
N GLY A 40 -3.81 10.15 -0.86
CA GLY A 40 -3.97 11.53 -0.44
C GLY A 40 -4.32 11.72 1.04
N PRO A 41 -5.26 10.94 1.62
CA PRO A 41 -5.54 11.03 3.06
C PRO A 41 -4.38 10.63 3.98
N ASN A 42 -3.42 9.78 3.54
CA ASN A 42 -2.19 9.53 4.31
C ASN A 42 -1.30 10.78 4.32
N LYS A 43 -1.19 11.47 3.19
CA LYS A 43 -0.46 12.74 3.08
C LYS A 43 -1.11 13.81 3.98
N ALA A 44 -2.43 13.96 3.90
CA ALA A 44 -3.17 14.93 4.71
C ALA A 44 -3.05 14.66 6.22
N LEU A 45 -3.14 13.39 6.67
CA LEU A 45 -2.89 12.99 8.05
C LEU A 45 -1.50 13.40 8.52
N THR A 46 -0.51 13.22 7.64
CA THR A 46 0.89 13.51 7.95
C THR A 46 1.16 15.00 8.03
N GLU A 47 0.64 15.78 7.08
CA GLU A 47 0.77 17.24 7.03
C GLU A 47 -0.01 17.94 8.15
N GLY A 48 -1.13 17.35 8.59
CA GLY A 48 -1.99 17.88 9.62
C GLY A 48 -1.67 17.33 11.01
N GLU A 49 -2.29 16.20 11.35
CA GLU A 49 -2.30 15.68 12.71
C GLU A 49 -0.91 15.24 13.18
N LEU A 50 -0.15 14.51 12.35
CA LEU A 50 1.18 14.07 12.76
C LEU A 50 2.13 15.27 12.93
N ALA A 51 2.06 16.26 12.05
CA ALA A 51 2.86 17.49 12.18
C ALA A 51 2.48 18.27 13.46
N ALA A 52 1.20 18.36 13.79
CA ALA A 52 0.74 19.00 15.04
C ALA A 52 1.25 18.28 16.30
N TRP A 53 1.56 16.99 16.21
CA TRP A 53 2.15 16.20 17.31
C TRP A 53 3.67 16.18 17.28
N GLY A 54 4.29 17.04 16.46
CA GLY A 54 5.74 17.22 16.40
C GLY A 54 6.47 16.10 15.62
N ILE A 55 5.79 15.42 14.72
CA ILE A 55 6.38 14.47 13.79
C ILE A 55 6.64 15.20 12.47
N THR A 56 7.87 15.18 11.99
CA THR A 56 8.25 15.79 10.72
C THR A 56 8.08 14.81 9.56
N HIS A 57 7.98 15.31 8.34
CA HIS A 57 7.89 14.46 7.15
C HIS A 57 8.69 15.01 5.98
N GLN A 58 9.03 14.14 5.04
CA GLN A 58 9.51 14.48 3.72
C GLN A 58 8.83 13.56 2.70
N TYR A 59 8.61 14.11 1.50
CA TYR A 59 8.20 13.31 0.34
C TYR A 59 9.42 12.82 -0.40
N TYR A 60 9.34 11.62 -0.99
CA TYR A 60 10.37 11.07 -1.86
C TYR A 60 9.75 10.58 -3.18
N ASP A 61 10.57 10.57 -4.24
CA ASP A 61 10.19 10.00 -5.53
C ASP A 61 10.11 8.47 -5.42
N PRO A 62 8.93 7.84 -5.60
CA PRO A 62 8.78 6.40 -5.48
C PRO A 62 9.55 5.61 -6.53
N LEU A 63 9.88 6.22 -7.68
CA LEU A 63 10.65 5.57 -8.74
C LEU A 63 12.17 5.70 -8.58
N ASP A 64 12.63 6.54 -7.63
CA ASP A 64 14.06 6.76 -7.37
C ASP A 64 14.48 6.27 -5.96
N VAL A 65 15.04 5.07 -5.90
CA VAL A 65 15.58 4.52 -4.65
C VAL A 65 16.75 5.36 -4.10
N ALA A 66 17.49 6.07 -4.94
CA ALA A 66 18.57 6.93 -4.50
C ALA A 66 18.04 8.20 -3.81
N ASP A 67 16.91 8.76 -4.28
CA ASP A 67 16.23 9.87 -3.59
C ASP A 67 15.75 9.43 -2.20
N LEU A 68 15.11 8.26 -2.08
CA LEU A 68 14.75 7.69 -0.78
C LEU A 68 15.98 7.52 0.13
N ALA A 69 17.08 6.97 -0.41
CA ALA A 69 18.32 6.75 0.36
C ALA A 69 18.94 8.05 0.88
N ALA A 70 18.88 9.14 0.09
CA ALA A 70 19.39 10.45 0.45
C ALA A 70 18.56 11.14 1.55
N ARG A 71 17.27 10.82 1.66
CA ARG A 71 16.38 11.42 2.67
C ARG A 71 16.39 10.72 4.01
N ILE A 72 16.75 9.43 4.05
CA ILE A 72 16.85 8.68 5.32
C ILE A 72 17.96 9.28 6.19
N ASN A 73 17.58 9.71 7.40
CA ASN A 73 18.49 10.32 8.38
C ASN A 73 18.21 9.75 9.79
N GLU A 74 18.91 10.23 10.80
CA GLU A 74 18.82 9.72 12.19
C GLU A 74 17.44 9.86 12.83
N ARG A 75 16.60 10.78 12.34
CA ARG A 75 15.22 10.98 12.82
C ARG A 75 14.21 10.14 12.05
N THR A 76 14.60 9.56 10.92
CA THR A 76 13.70 8.75 10.08
C THR A 76 13.42 7.41 10.76
N HIS A 77 12.20 7.23 11.28
CA HIS A 77 11.78 6.01 11.98
C HIS A 77 10.76 5.20 11.17
N LEU A 78 10.10 5.83 10.21
CA LEU A 78 9.08 5.19 9.37
C LEU A 78 9.24 5.62 7.92
N VAL A 79 9.16 4.64 7.00
CA VAL A 79 9.00 4.85 5.57
C VAL A 79 7.69 4.21 5.14
N TRP A 80 6.77 5.01 4.62
CA TRP A 80 5.60 4.51 3.91
C TRP A 80 6.01 4.09 2.50
N LEU A 81 5.46 2.97 2.06
CA LEU A 81 5.59 2.41 0.72
C LEU A 81 4.20 2.22 0.14
N GLU A 82 4.05 2.38 -1.16
CA GLU A 82 2.79 2.12 -1.86
C GLU A 82 3.08 1.56 -3.26
N ALA A 83 2.49 0.42 -3.61
CA ALA A 83 2.68 -0.24 -4.90
C ALA A 83 1.36 -0.88 -5.36
N ALA A 84 0.76 -0.40 -6.46
CA ALA A 84 1.16 0.78 -7.22
C ALA A 84 0.71 2.07 -6.50
N GLY A 85 1.34 3.21 -6.81
CA GLY A 85 0.98 4.50 -6.23
C GLY A 85 -0.44 4.93 -6.57
N SER A 86 -1.07 5.68 -5.66
CA SER A 86 -2.42 6.21 -5.85
C SER A 86 -2.48 7.14 -7.06
N ILE A 87 -3.50 7.01 -7.89
CA ILE A 87 -3.80 7.84 -9.06
C ILE A 87 -2.79 7.66 -10.21
N THR A 88 -1.50 7.86 -9.98
CA THR A 88 -0.45 7.78 -11.01
C THR A 88 -0.12 6.35 -11.43
N LEU A 89 -0.43 5.36 -10.58
CA LEU A 89 -0.19 3.93 -10.79
C LEU A 89 1.27 3.58 -11.14
N GLU A 90 2.20 4.45 -10.79
CA GLU A 90 3.64 4.18 -10.86
C GLU A 90 3.97 3.01 -9.96
N PHE A 91 4.78 2.10 -10.47
CA PHE A 91 5.14 0.90 -9.71
C PHE A 91 6.61 0.98 -9.27
N PRO A 92 6.88 1.16 -7.97
CA PRO A 92 8.23 1.35 -7.45
C PRO A 92 9.07 0.07 -7.53
N ASP A 93 10.39 0.21 -7.44
CA ASP A 93 11.27 -0.90 -7.08
C ASP A 93 11.11 -1.23 -5.59
N LEU A 94 9.98 -1.91 -5.28
CA LEU A 94 9.61 -2.23 -3.92
C LEU A 94 10.65 -3.13 -3.23
N ILE A 95 11.31 -4.02 -3.98
CA ILE A 95 12.34 -4.92 -3.46
C ILE A 95 13.53 -4.10 -2.95
N GLU A 96 14.05 -3.18 -3.77
CA GLU A 96 15.20 -2.36 -3.37
C GLU A 96 14.83 -1.34 -2.29
N GLN A 97 13.63 -0.76 -2.31
CA GLN A 97 13.15 0.13 -1.23
C GLN A 97 13.10 -0.60 0.11
N VAL A 98 12.57 -1.83 0.15
CA VAL A 98 12.51 -2.63 1.38
C VAL A 98 13.91 -3.06 1.82
N ARG A 99 14.79 -3.44 0.88
CA ARG A 99 16.19 -3.78 1.17
C ARG A 99 16.93 -2.60 1.79
N LEU A 100 16.75 -1.40 1.24
CA LEU A 100 17.30 -0.16 1.77
C LEU A 100 16.81 0.12 3.21
N CYS A 101 15.49 0.06 3.45
CA CYS A 101 14.93 0.27 4.78
C CYS A 101 15.49 -0.72 5.79
N ARG A 102 15.58 -2.01 5.41
CA ARG A 102 16.18 -3.05 6.26
C ARG A 102 17.65 -2.76 6.58
N ALA A 103 18.44 -2.39 5.57
CA ALA A 103 19.86 -2.09 5.74
C ALA A 103 20.10 -0.86 6.63
N ARG A 104 19.18 0.11 6.63
CA ARG A 104 19.23 1.33 7.45
C ARG A 104 18.55 1.18 8.83
N GLY A 105 17.95 0.02 9.12
CA GLY A 105 17.22 -0.21 10.38
C GLY A 105 15.96 0.65 10.54
N VAL A 106 15.39 1.13 9.43
CA VAL A 106 14.16 1.93 9.43
C VAL A 106 12.94 1.04 9.19
N THR A 107 11.88 1.27 9.96
CA THR A 107 10.64 0.52 9.79
C THR A 107 9.96 0.94 8.47
N CYS A 108 9.61 -0.02 7.62
CA CYS A 108 8.81 0.23 6.43
C CYS A 108 7.41 -0.37 6.57
N VAL A 109 6.41 0.41 6.16
CA VAL A 109 4.99 0.04 6.14
C VAL A 109 4.48 0.16 4.71
N LEU A 110 3.88 -0.90 4.19
CA LEU A 110 3.31 -0.92 2.85
C LEU A 110 1.79 -0.78 2.91
N ASP A 111 1.25 0.19 2.19
CA ASP A 111 -0.15 0.12 1.78
C ASP A 111 -0.27 -0.87 0.62
N ASN A 112 -0.84 -2.03 0.93
CA ASN A 112 -1.04 -3.14 -0.02
C ASN A 112 -2.50 -3.24 -0.48
N THR A 113 -3.23 -2.14 -0.46
CA THR A 113 -4.63 -2.11 -0.88
C THR A 113 -4.77 -2.49 -2.36
N TRP A 114 -3.86 -2.00 -3.21
CA TRP A 114 -3.83 -2.34 -4.63
C TRP A 114 -3.55 -3.84 -4.86
N GLY A 115 -2.56 -4.40 -4.21
CA GLY A 115 -2.16 -5.80 -4.39
C GLY A 115 -3.13 -6.81 -3.78
N ALA A 116 -3.99 -6.39 -2.85
CA ALA A 116 -5.02 -7.19 -2.18
C ALA A 116 -4.50 -8.49 -1.53
N GLY A 117 -3.18 -8.60 -1.31
CA GLY A 117 -2.53 -9.83 -0.87
C GLY A 117 -2.51 -10.95 -1.92
N LEU A 118 -2.84 -10.63 -3.18
CA LEU A 118 -2.90 -11.57 -4.31
C LEU A 118 -1.82 -11.32 -5.36
N ALA A 119 -1.53 -10.06 -5.69
CA ALA A 119 -0.56 -9.71 -6.71
C ALA A 119 0.86 -10.13 -6.32
N PHE A 120 1.22 -9.96 -5.06
CA PHE A 120 2.51 -10.37 -4.47
C PHE A 120 2.40 -10.59 -2.96
N ASN A 121 3.37 -11.28 -2.38
CA ASN A 121 3.46 -11.47 -0.93
C ASN A 121 4.28 -10.33 -0.29
N PRO A 122 3.69 -9.42 0.49
CA PRO A 122 4.41 -8.29 1.08
C PRO A 122 5.48 -8.68 2.11
N PHE A 123 5.40 -9.89 2.63
CA PHE A 123 6.35 -10.42 3.62
C PHE A 123 7.40 -11.36 3.03
N ASP A 124 7.43 -11.51 1.71
CA ASP A 124 8.41 -12.32 0.98
C ASP A 124 8.43 -11.88 -0.49
N LEU A 125 9.08 -10.73 -0.75
CA LEU A 125 9.09 -10.08 -2.07
C LEU A 125 10.06 -10.73 -3.05
N ASP A 126 11.12 -11.39 -2.54
CA ASP A 126 12.20 -11.98 -3.33
C ASP A 126 12.23 -13.51 -3.27
N GLY A 127 11.28 -14.15 -2.57
CA GLY A 127 11.26 -15.60 -2.34
C GLY A 127 12.33 -16.09 -1.36
N GLN A 128 13.03 -15.18 -0.66
CA GLN A 128 14.09 -15.47 0.30
C GLN A 128 13.80 -14.88 1.69
N GLY A 129 12.59 -14.32 1.88
CA GLY A 129 12.14 -13.78 3.16
C GLY A 129 12.31 -12.27 3.31
N LEU A 130 12.74 -11.56 2.25
CA LEU A 130 12.74 -10.10 2.27
C LEU A 130 11.30 -9.59 2.22
N GLY A 131 10.88 -8.85 3.22
CA GLY A 131 9.53 -8.30 3.26
C GLY A 131 9.43 -7.06 4.12
N VAL A 132 8.28 -6.39 4.03
CA VAL A 132 7.96 -5.21 4.83
C VAL A 132 7.78 -5.57 6.30
N HIS A 133 7.89 -4.60 7.19
CA HIS A 133 7.66 -4.79 8.62
C HIS A 133 6.17 -4.87 8.93
N VAL A 134 5.38 -4.04 8.25
CA VAL A 134 3.92 -3.96 8.42
C VAL A 134 3.28 -3.80 7.05
N SER A 135 2.16 -4.49 6.83
CA SER A 135 1.28 -4.28 5.66
C SER A 135 -0.05 -3.73 6.12
N VAL A 136 -0.50 -2.65 5.49
CA VAL A 136 -1.81 -2.02 5.70
C VAL A 136 -2.69 -2.31 4.49
N HIS A 137 -3.99 -2.47 4.70
CA HIS A 137 -4.93 -2.74 3.63
C HIS A 137 -6.30 -2.12 3.94
N ALA A 138 -6.86 -1.40 2.98
CA ALA A 138 -8.26 -0.99 3.02
C ALA A 138 -9.16 -2.15 2.60
N LEU A 139 -9.70 -2.89 3.57
CA LEU A 139 -10.60 -4.03 3.31
C LEU A 139 -11.91 -3.58 2.66
N THR A 140 -12.22 -2.28 2.71
CA THR A 140 -13.30 -1.61 1.96
C THR A 140 -13.24 -1.90 0.45
N LYS A 141 -12.06 -2.14 -0.11
CA LYS A 141 -11.83 -2.34 -1.55
C LYS A 141 -12.12 -3.80 -1.95
N TYR A 142 -11.16 -4.50 -2.52
CA TYR A 142 -11.34 -5.88 -3.02
C TYR A 142 -11.88 -6.88 -1.98
N PRO A 143 -11.46 -6.85 -0.70
CA PRO A 143 -11.94 -7.82 0.28
C PRO A 143 -13.44 -7.71 0.57
N SER A 144 -14.04 -6.52 0.66
CA SER A 144 -15.48 -6.38 0.92
C SER A 144 -16.34 -6.79 -0.28
N GLY A 145 -15.83 -6.57 -1.49
CA GLY A 145 -16.49 -6.94 -2.74
C GLY A 145 -17.62 -6.03 -3.20
N GLY A 146 -18.31 -5.35 -2.29
CA GLY A 146 -19.43 -4.45 -2.58
C GLY A 146 -19.08 -2.97 -2.49
N GLY A 147 -17.99 -2.61 -1.80
CA GLY A 147 -17.66 -1.22 -1.52
C GLY A 147 -18.59 -0.53 -0.52
N ASP A 148 -19.38 -1.31 0.20
CA ASP A 148 -20.42 -0.92 1.15
C ASP A 148 -20.00 -1.09 2.62
N VAL A 149 -18.76 -1.50 2.86
CA VAL A 149 -18.15 -1.70 4.18
C VAL A 149 -16.98 -0.76 4.37
N LEU A 150 -16.88 -0.13 5.53
CA LEU A 150 -15.67 0.60 5.95
C LEU A 150 -14.87 -0.28 6.90
N MET A 151 -13.75 -0.81 6.42
CA MET A 151 -12.88 -1.67 7.21
C MET A 151 -11.45 -1.61 6.70
N GLY A 152 -10.49 -1.78 7.61
CA GLY A 152 -9.07 -1.89 7.29
C GLY A 152 -8.40 -3.01 8.05
N SER A 153 -7.16 -3.28 7.71
CA SER A 153 -6.32 -4.21 8.45
C SER A 153 -4.88 -3.73 8.53
N VAL A 154 -4.22 -4.10 9.62
CA VAL A 154 -2.77 -3.95 9.82
C VAL A 154 -2.21 -5.32 10.14
N VAL A 155 -1.22 -5.77 9.38
CA VAL A 155 -0.63 -7.10 9.47
C VAL A 155 0.88 -6.99 9.68
N THR A 156 1.43 -7.80 10.56
CA THR A 156 2.88 -7.92 10.77
C THR A 156 3.28 -9.35 11.15
N ARG A 157 4.53 -9.70 10.85
CA ARG A 157 5.15 -10.96 11.32
C ARG A 157 5.96 -10.79 12.61
N ASP A 158 6.10 -9.57 13.10
CA ASP A 158 6.88 -9.25 14.30
C ASP A 158 5.96 -9.12 15.53
N ALA A 159 6.22 -9.92 16.56
CA ALA A 159 5.41 -9.94 17.78
C ALA A 159 5.50 -8.63 18.59
N ALA A 160 6.64 -7.95 18.57
CA ALA A 160 6.82 -6.68 19.28
C ALA A 160 6.08 -5.55 18.56
N LEU A 161 6.14 -5.52 17.21
CA LEU A 161 5.35 -4.58 16.41
C LEU A 161 3.85 -4.87 16.58
N HIS A 162 3.44 -6.13 16.58
CA HIS A 162 2.03 -6.48 16.84
C HIS A 162 1.56 -5.94 18.18
N LEU A 163 2.34 -6.10 19.24
CA LEU A 163 1.97 -5.58 20.56
C LEU A 163 1.80 -4.07 20.54
N LYS A 164 2.71 -3.31 19.91
CA LYS A 164 2.58 -1.85 19.76
C LYS A 164 1.29 -1.47 19.01
N LEU A 165 1.03 -2.09 17.87
CA LEU A 165 -0.16 -1.86 17.06
C LEU A 165 -1.45 -2.18 17.83
N LYS A 166 -1.50 -3.33 18.52
CA LYS A 166 -2.63 -3.75 19.33
C LYS A 166 -2.90 -2.78 20.50
N LEU A 167 -1.87 -2.33 21.19
CA LEU A 167 -2.03 -1.37 22.27
C LEU A 167 -2.52 -0.01 21.77
N THR A 168 -2.02 0.45 20.64
CA THR A 168 -2.49 1.69 19.98
C THR A 168 -3.95 1.54 19.57
N HIS A 169 -4.31 0.45 18.89
CA HIS A 169 -5.69 0.12 18.52
C HIS A 169 -6.64 0.20 19.73
N MET A 170 -6.27 -0.44 20.83
CA MET A 170 -7.09 -0.45 22.07
C MET A 170 -7.24 0.96 22.65
N ARG A 171 -6.14 1.73 22.74
CA ARG A 171 -6.13 3.07 23.34
C ARG A 171 -6.88 4.10 22.52
N MET A 172 -6.85 3.95 21.20
CA MET A 172 -7.58 4.82 20.26
C MET A 172 -9.04 4.42 20.08
N GLY A 173 -9.48 3.29 20.66
CA GLY A 173 -10.86 2.84 20.59
C GLY A 173 -11.30 2.44 19.17
N TYR A 174 -10.40 1.87 18.37
CA TYR A 174 -10.71 1.44 17.00
C TYR A 174 -11.58 0.18 16.97
N GLY A 175 -12.84 0.31 17.44
CA GLY A 175 -13.84 -0.75 17.37
C GLY A 175 -14.39 -0.94 15.96
N ILE A 176 -14.81 -2.17 15.65
CA ILE A 176 -15.42 -2.53 14.37
C ILE A 176 -16.76 -3.19 14.60
N GLY A 177 -17.74 -2.85 13.76
CA GLY A 177 -19.05 -3.49 13.77
C GLY A 177 -18.98 -4.95 13.35
N VAL A 178 -19.68 -5.82 14.04
CA VAL A 178 -19.72 -7.26 13.71
C VAL A 178 -20.29 -7.51 12.33
N ASN A 179 -21.23 -6.69 11.87
CA ASN A 179 -21.83 -6.80 10.54
C ASN A 179 -20.82 -6.54 9.43
N ASP A 180 -19.89 -5.57 9.64
CA ASP A 180 -18.85 -5.26 8.68
C ASP A 180 -17.84 -6.41 8.59
N VAL A 181 -17.48 -7.00 9.74
CA VAL A 181 -16.61 -8.18 9.79
C VAL A 181 -17.25 -9.35 9.05
N GLU A 182 -18.54 -9.60 9.29
CA GLU A 182 -19.28 -10.68 8.62
C GLU A 182 -19.32 -10.47 7.10
N ALA A 183 -19.63 -9.25 6.65
CA ALA A 183 -19.71 -8.92 5.24
C ALA A 183 -18.37 -9.18 4.53
N VAL A 184 -17.26 -8.76 5.13
CA VAL A 184 -15.90 -9.03 4.59
C VAL A 184 -15.62 -10.53 4.59
N LEU A 185 -15.87 -11.25 5.70
CA LEU A 185 -15.61 -12.69 5.77
C LEU A 185 -16.40 -13.47 4.72
N ARG A 186 -17.66 -13.09 4.47
CA ARG A 186 -18.52 -13.69 3.45
C ARG A 186 -18.01 -13.43 2.03
N SER A 187 -17.36 -12.31 1.80
CA SER A 187 -16.81 -11.91 0.50
C SER A 187 -15.44 -12.55 0.18
N LEU A 188 -14.61 -12.84 1.19
CA LEU A 188 -13.24 -13.33 1.00
C LEU A 188 -13.11 -14.56 0.09
N PRO A 189 -13.99 -15.60 0.14
CA PRO A 189 -13.85 -16.76 -0.73
C PRO A 189 -13.92 -16.43 -2.23
N SER A 190 -14.62 -15.36 -2.62
CA SER A 190 -14.71 -14.92 -4.02
C SER A 190 -13.63 -13.90 -4.41
N LEU A 191 -12.82 -13.43 -3.47
CA LEU A 191 -11.81 -12.39 -3.70
C LEU A 191 -10.88 -12.70 -4.88
N PRO A 192 -10.26 -13.89 -5.00
CA PRO A 192 -9.37 -14.18 -6.13
C PRO A 192 -10.07 -14.13 -7.49
N LEU A 193 -11.30 -14.62 -7.55
CA LEU A 193 -12.11 -14.61 -8.78
C LEU A 193 -12.46 -13.19 -9.21
N ARG A 194 -12.88 -12.36 -8.26
CA ARG A 194 -13.24 -10.96 -8.52
C ARG A 194 -12.02 -10.15 -8.91
N TYR A 195 -10.90 -10.30 -8.19
CA TYR A 195 -9.66 -9.60 -8.49
C TYR A 195 -9.18 -9.92 -9.91
N ALA A 196 -9.14 -11.20 -10.29
CA ALA A 196 -8.75 -11.61 -11.64
C ALA A 196 -9.72 -11.12 -12.73
N ALA A 197 -11.03 -11.05 -12.44
CA ALA A 197 -12.00 -10.51 -13.38
C ALA A 197 -11.83 -8.99 -13.56
N HIS A 198 -11.59 -8.25 -12.48
CA HIS A 198 -11.30 -6.81 -12.54
C HIS A 198 -10.00 -6.52 -13.31
N ASP A 199 -8.93 -7.29 -13.05
CA ASP A 199 -7.65 -7.14 -13.77
C ASP A 199 -7.83 -7.33 -15.28
N ARG A 200 -8.51 -8.40 -15.72
CA ARG A 200 -8.77 -8.62 -17.13
C ARG A 200 -9.55 -7.47 -17.78
N ALA A 201 -10.63 -7.04 -17.13
CA ALA A 201 -11.45 -5.94 -17.63
C ALA A 201 -10.67 -4.62 -17.69
N ALA A 202 -9.86 -4.32 -16.67
CA ALA A 202 -9.02 -3.12 -16.64
C ALA A 202 -7.99 -3.12 -17.78
N ARG A 203 -7.31 -4.24 -18.01
CA ARG A 203 -6.35 -4.36 -19.14
C ARG A 203 -7.02 -4.22 -20.51
N GLU A 204 -8.22 -4.76 -20.68
CA GLU A 204 -8.97 -4.64 -21.92
C GLU A 204 -9.36 -3.19 -22.19
N LEU A 205 -9.96 -2.52 -21.18
CA LEU A 205 -10.35 -1.11 -21.27
C LEU A 205 -9.14 -0.19 -21.45
N ALA A 206 -8.05 -0.45 -20.73
CA ALA A 206 -6.83 0.33 -20.82
C ALA A 206 -6.22 0.27 -22.23
N ARG A 207 -6.16 -0.91 -22.85
CA ARG A 207 -5.70 -1.04 -24.25
C ARG A 207 -6.64 -0.32 -25.22
N TRP A 208 -7.96 -0.49 -25.06
CA TRP A 208 -8.92 0.20 -25.89
C TRP A 208 -8.81 1.74 -25.77
N LEU A 209 -8.55 2.26 -24.58
CA LEU A 209 -8.35 3.69 -24.35
C LEU A 209 -7.02 4.19 -24.93
N ALA A 210 -5.97 3.38 -24.91
CA ALA A 210 -4.68 3.74 -25.51
C ALA A 210 -4.77 4.04 -27.01
N ASP A 211 -5.79 3.51 -27.71
CA ASP A 211 -6.05 3.73 -29.13
C ASP A 211 -6.95 4.95 -29.39
N ARG A 212 -7.30 5.76 -28.37
CA ARG A 212 -8.18 6.93 -28.52
C ARG A 212 -7.37 8.20 -28.75
N GLU A 213 -7.81 9.01 -29.70
CA GLU A 213 -7.16 10.29 -30.05
C GLU A 213 -7.16 11.31 -28.89
N GLU A 214 -8.13 11.20 -27.97
CA GLU A 214 -8.24 12.09 -26.82
C GLU A 214 -7.29 11.72 -25.68
N VAL A 215 -6.72 10.51 -25.71
CA VAL A 215 -5.90 9.96 -24.63
C VAL A 215 -4.41 10.12 -24.95
N ALA A 216 -3.73 10.95 -24.17
CA ALA A 216 -2.30 11.16 -24.29
C ALA A 216 -1.50 9.97 -23.72
N GLN A 217 -1.98 9.38 -22.63
CA GLN A 217 -1.32 8.26 -21.96
C GLN A 217 -2.31 7.44 -21.13
N VAL A 218 -2.11 6.15 -21.10
CA VAL A 218 -2.76 5.24 -20.17
C VAL A 218 -1.74 4.75 -19.15
N LEU A 219 -2.08 4.86 -17.87
CA LEU A 219 -1.25 4.45 -16.73
C LEU A 219 -1.83 3.15 -16.15
N HIS A 220 -1.15 2.04 -16.36
CA HIS A 220 -1.51 0.73 -15.83
C HIS A 220 -0.23 -0.13 -15.69
N PRO A 221 0.13 -0.62 -14.51
CA PRO A 221 1.44 -1.25 -14.28
C PRO A 221 1.78 -2.40 -15.23
N ALA A 222 0.79 -3.16 -15.69
CA ALA A 222 1.00 -4.27 -16.61
C ALA A 222 1.13 -3.87 -18.10
N LEU A 223 1.00 -2.59 -18.45
CA LEU A 223 1.20 -2.12 -19.83
C LEU A 223 2.62 -1.61 -20.01
N GLU A 224 3.25 -2.02 -21.10
CA GLU A 224 4.55 -1.48 -21.51
C GLU A 224 4.46 0.03 -21.70
N GLY A 225 5.47 0.76 -21.23
CA GLY A 225 5.48 2.23 -21.24
C GLY A 225 4.86 2.88 -20.00
N SER A 226 4.17 2.14 -19.13
CA SER A 226 3.77 2.67 -17.83
C SER A 226 4.98 2.82 -16.89
N PRO A 227 5.05 3.91 -16.10
CA PRO A 227 6.15 4.13 -15.16
C PRO A 227 6.30 2.96 -14.18
N GLY A 228 7.49 2.35 -14.16
CA GLY A 228 7.78 1.22 -13.30
C GLY A 228 7.27 -0.14 -13.79
N HIS A 229 6.81 -0.27 -15.04
CA HIS A 229 6.39 -1.56 -15.62
C HIS A 229 7.39 -2.69 -15.37
N ALA A 230 8.69 -2.42 -15.50
CA ALA A 230 9.74 -3.42 -15.28
C ALA A 230 9.74 -3.94 -13.82
N HIS A 231 9.51 -3.08 -12.84
CA HIS A 231 9.42 -3.45 -11.43
C HIS A 231 8.15 -4.24 -11.13
N TRP A 232 7.01 -3.85 -11.73
CA TRP A 232 5.79 -4.66 -11.67
C TRP A 232 6.03 -6.05 -12.26
N LYS A 233 6.65 -6.14 -13.41
CA LYS A 233 6.93 -7.42 -14.08
C LYS A 233 7.86 -8.31 -13.25
N ALA A 234 8.87 -7.71 -12.62
CA ALA A 234 9.78 -8.44 -11.74
C ALA A 234 9.08 -9.00 -10.50
N LEU A 235 8.20 -8.21 -9.86
CA LEU A 235 7.55 -8.59 -8.60
C LEU A 235 6.26 -9.40 -8.84
N CYS A 236 5.39 -8.96 -9.74
CA CYS A 236 4.07 -9.53 -10.00
C CYS A 236 4.04 -10.50 -11.19
N GLY A 237 5.12 -10.61 -11.96
CA GLY A 237 5.20 -11.50 -13.12
C GLY A 237 4.81 -12.96 -12.83
N PRO A 238 5.18 -13.55 -11.68
CA PRO A 238 4.77 -14.92 -11.35
C PRO A 238 3.26 -15.11 -11.19
N THR A 239 2.52 -14.09 -10.77
CA THR A 239 1.06 -14.12 -10.65
C THR A 239 0.36 -13.55 -11.89
N ASP A 240 1.05 -12.70 -12.65
CA ASP A 240 0.53 -11.87 -13.74
C ASP A 240 -0.71 -11.06 -13.33
N LEU A 241 -0.79 -10.58 -12.08
CA LEU A 241 -1.92 -9.82 -11.56
C LEU A 241 -1.56 -8.33 -11.44
N ALA A 242 -2.48 -7.44 -11.85
CA ALA A 242 -2.28 -5.99 -11.87
C ALA A 242 -3.50 -5.18 -11.43
N ALA A 243 -4.36 -5.78 -10.64
CA ALA A 243 -5.57 -5.15 -10.09
C ALA A 243 -6.57 -4.67 -11.18
N GLY A 244 -7.62 -4.00 -10.75
CA GLY A 244 -8.70 -3.52 -11.61
C GLY A 244 -8.72 -2.00 -11.76
N LEU A 245 -7.57 -1.34 -11.67
CA LEU A 245 -7.44 0.12 -11.73
C LEU A 245 -6.49 0.53 -12.86
N PHE A 246 -6.83 1.61 -13.53
CA PHE A 246 -5.94 2.35 -14.42
C PHE A 246 -6.30 3.84 -14.38
N SER A 247 -5.38 4.68 -14.82
CA SER A 247 -5.61 6.11 -15.02
C SER A 247 -5.34 6.49 -16.46
N ILE A 248 -5.91 7.60 -16.90
CA ILE A 248 -5.65 8.17 -18.21
C ILE A 248 -5.24 9.63 -18.07
N VAL A 249 -4.34 10.05 -18.94
CA VAL A 249 -4.01 11.46 -19.15
C VAL A 249 -4.63 11.85 -20.49
N LEU A 250 -5.45 12.89 -20.49
CA LEU A 250 -6.05 13.41 -21.72
C LEU A 250 -5.13 14.47 -22.32
N HIS A 251 -5.20 14.60 -23.66
CA HIS A 251 -4.58 15.76 -24.32
C HIS A 251 -5.24 17.06 -23.87
N GLU A 252 -4.46 18.13 -23.70
CA GLU A 252 -5.00 19.45 -23.48
C GLU A 252 -5.88 19.82 -24.68
N ARG A 253 -7.09 20.30 -24.40
CA ARG A 253 -7.93 20.90 -25.43
C ARG A 253 -7.39 22.31 -25.67
N HIS A 254 -6.92 22.58 -26.87
CA HIS A 254 -6.56 23.91 -27.32
C HIS A 254 -7.79 24.82 -27.43
#